data_bf22ca766a2538e071a504e488d25fe1
#
_entry.id   bf22ca766a2538e071a504e488d25fe1
#
_cell.length_a   1.000
_cell.length_b   1.000
_cell.length_c   1.000
_cell.angle_alpha   90.00
_cell.angle_beta   90.00
_cell.angle_gamma   90.00
#
_symmetry.space_group_name_H-M   'P 1'
#
loop_
_entity.id
_entity.type
_entity.pdbx_description
1 polymer ?
#
loop_
_entity_poly.entity_id
_entity_poly.type
_entity_poly.pdbx_seq_one_letter_code
_entity_poly.pdbx_strand_id
1 'polypeptide(L)'
;AIFGLGDQVEYPESFVDGMGIIFCRLPFKQNVVGYTSTEGYKFYYSNAEKDGKFIGLAVDEDSQPELTPGRVKEWVAILKKEFI
;
A
#
# COMPACT_ATOMS: atom_id res chain seq x y z
N ALA A 1 -3.53 -0.94 -10.34
CA ALA A 1 -2.86 -0.38 -9.16
C ALA A 1 -3.88 -0.01 -8.10
N ILE A 2 -3.52 -0.21 -6.85
CA ILE A 2 -4.41 0.02 -5.71
C ILE A 2 -3.70 0.93 -4.71
N PHE A 3 -4.43 1.87 -4.12
CA PHE A 3 -3.90 2.62 -2.99
C PHE A 3 -4.95 2.68 -1.90
N GLY A 4 -4.52 2.92 -0.67
CA GLY A 4 -5.41 2.99 0.45
C GLY A 4 -4.89 3.93 1.53
N LEU A 5 -5.81 4.43 2.34
CA LEU A 5 -5.52 5.32 3.45
C LEU A 5 -5.61 4.54 4.77
N GLY A 6 -4.71 4.82 5.68
CA GLY A 6 -4.73 4.18 6.99
C GLY A 6 -3.95 4.97 8.03
N ASP A 7 -4.07 4.53 9.29
CA ASP A 7 -3.36 5.10 10.42
C ASP A 7 -2.66 3.96 11.15
N GLN A 8 -1.35 3.83 10.94
CA GLN A 8 -0.58 2.73 11.49
C GLN A 8 -0.39 2.82 13.01
N VAL A 9 -0.57 4.02 13.58
CA VAL A 9 -0.43 4.22 15.02
C VAL A 9 -1.71 3.82 15.76
N GLU A 10 -2.87 4.29 15.28
CA GLU A 10 -4.16 3.97 15.90
C GLU A 10 -4.66 2.58 15.54
N TYR A 11 -4.36 2.10 14.34
CA TYR A 11 -4.85 0.82 13.83
C TYR A 11 -3.71 -0.05 13.28
N PRO A 12 -2.73 -0.40 14.15
CA PRO A 12 -1.57 -1.17 13.68
C PRO A 12 -1.86 -2.62 13.31
N GLU A 13 -3.01 -3.16 13.74
CA GLU A 13 -3.38 -4.56 13.47
C GLU A 13 -4.29 -4.70 12.25
N SER A 14 -4.72 -3.59 11.68
CA SER A 14 -5.61 -3.59 10.50
C SER A 14 -5.19 -2.53 9.48
N PHE A 15 -3.92 -2.14 9.49
CA PHE A 15 -3.41 -1.06 8.66
C PHE A 15 -3.69 -1.32 7.19
N VAL A 16 -4.37 -0.38 6.56
CA VAL A 16 -4.79 -0.40 5.15
C VAL A 16 -5.44 -1.72 4.69
N ASP A 17 -6.17 -2.36 5.58
CA ASP A 17 -6.86 -3.63 5.25
C ASP A 17 -7.82 -3.49 4.07
N GLY A 18 -8.40 -2.29 3.86
CA GLY A 18 -9.28 -2.04 2.74
C GLY A 18 -8.64 -2.36 1.40
N MET A 19 -7.33 -2.09 1.26
CA MET A 19 -6.60 -2.46 0.04
C MET A 19 -6.60 -3.96 -0.17
N GLY A 20 -6.37 -4.71 0.90
CA GLY A 20 -6.35 -6.17 0.85
C GLY A 20 -7.71 -6.75 0.51
N ILE A 21 -8.77 -6.14 1.04
CA ILE A 21 -10.15 -6.56 0.75
C ILE A 21 -10.46 -6.37 -0.74
N ILE A 22 -10.08 -5.22 -1.30
CA ILE A 22 -10.25 -4.98 -2.74
C ILE A 22 -9.45 -5.99 -3.54
N PHE A 23 -8.19 -6.19 -3.19
CA PHE A 23 -7.31 -7.12 -3.89
C PHE A 23 -7.90 -8.54 -3.92
N CYS A 24 -8.42 -9.01 -2.77
CA CYS A 24 -8.98 -10.35 -2.67
C CYS A 24 -10.20 -10.56 -3.55
N ARG A 25 -10.89 -9.50 -3.94
CA ARG A 25 -12.09 -9.58 -4.76
C ARG A 25 -11.83 -9.42 -6.25
N LEU A 26 -10.60 -9.13 -6.64
CA LEU A 26 -10.25 -8.98 -8.05
C LEU A 26 -10.14 -10.35 -8.72
N PRO A 27 -10.75 -10.52 -9.92
CA PRO A 27 -10.66 -11.80 -10.63
C PRO A 27 -9.29 -12.05 -11.26
N PHE A 28 -8.51 -11.00 -11.56
CA PHE A 28 -7.20 -11.12 -12.23
C PHE A 28 -6.12 -10.45 -11.37
N LYS A 29 -5.80 -11.10 -10.24
CA LYS A 29 -4.80 -10.56 -9.30
C LYS A 29 -3.41 -10.43 -9.91
N GLN A 30 -3.08 -11.30 -10.86
CA GLN A 30 -1.78 -11.26 -11.54
C GLN A 30 -1.60 -10.00 -12.39
N ASN A 31 -2.67 -9.27 -12.67
CA ASN A 31 -2.59 -8.03 -13.44
C ASN A 31 -2.42 -6.78 -12.54
N VAL A 32 -2.40 -6.97 -11.22
CA VAL A 32 -2.21 -5.84 -10.31
C VAL A 32 -0.75 -5.44 -10.29
N VAL A 33 -0.49 -4.15 -10.50
CA VAL A 33 0.85 -3.56 -10.46
C VAL A 33 0.93 -2.50 -9.38
N GLY A 34 2.13 -2.04 -9.07
CA GLY A 34 2.32 -0.99 -8.09
C GLY A 34 2.50 -1.49 -6.67
N TYR A 35 3.04 -2.68 -6.49
CA TYR A 35 3.41 -3.17 -5.16
C TYR A 35 4.51 -2.28 -4.57
N THR A 36 4.47 -2.06 -3.26
CA THR A 36 5.44 -1.20 -2.58
C THR A 36 6.04 -1.91 -1.38
N SER A 37 7.22 -1.44 -0.95
CA SER A 37 7.88 -1.96 0.23
C SER A 37 7.11 -1.59 1.50
N THR A 38 7.18 -2.45 2.51
CA THR A 38 6.65 -2.14 3.84
C THR A 38 7.65 -1.34 4.68
N GLU A 39 8.84 -1.09 4.16
CA GLU A 39 9.87 -0.34 4.86
C GLU A 39 9.42 1.09 5.15
N GLY A 40 9.69 1.56 6.36
CA GLY A 40 9.27 2.89 6.79
C GLY A 40 7.89 2.93 7.44
N TYR A 41 7.19 1.82 7.49
CA TYR A 41 5.89 1.69 8.16
C TYR A 41 6.05 0.88 9.44
N LYS A 42 5.27 1.25 10.46
CA LYS A 42 5.26 0.52 11.75
C LYS A 42 3.84 0.05 12.03
N PHE A 43 3.57 -1.20 11.72
CA PHE A 43 2.28 -1.82 11.96
C PHE A 43 2.50 -3.27 12.39
N TYR A 44 1.48 -3.91 12.96
CA TYR A 44 1.59 -5.30 13.40
C TYR A 44 1.07 -6.26 12.34
N TYR A 45 -0.02 -5.90 11.66
CA TYR A 45 -0.62 -6.77 10.65
C TYR A 45 -1.39 -5.95 9.63
N SER A 46 -1.38 -6.40 8.39
CA SER A 46 -2.18 -5.81 7.31
C SER A 46 -2.61 -6.89 6.32
N ASN A 47 -3.90 -6.89 5.97
CA ASN A 47 -4.40 -7.74 4.90
C ASN A 47 -3.85 -7.34 3.53
N ALA A 48 -3.26 -6.16 3.44
CA ALA A 48 -2.67 -5.66 2.19
C ALA A 48 -1.24 -6.11 1.99
N GLU A 49 -0.64 -6.76 2.99
CA GLU A 49 0.72 -7.26 2.90
C GLU A 49 0.75 -8.67 2.31
N LYS A 50 1.59 -8.86 1.29
CA LYS A 50 1.82 -10.15 0.65
C LYS A 50 3.32 -10.30 0.39
N ASP A 51 3.90 -11.39 0.92
CA ASP A 51 5.32 -11.71 0.72
C ASP A 51 6.25 -10.54 1.08
N GLY A 52 5.92 -9.82 2.15
CA GLY A 52 6.73 -8.72 2.66
C GLY A 52 6.54 -7.40 1.94
N LYS A 53 5.54 -7.30 1.06
CA LYS A 53 5.22 -6.06 0.35
C LYS A 53 3.74 -5.74 0.46
N PHE A 54 3.40 -4.45 0.39
CA PHE A 54 2.02 -4.04 0.18
C PHE A 54 1.64 -4.28 -1.28
N ILE A 55 0.39 -4.67 -1.51
CA ILE A 55 -0.12 -4.91 -2.87
C ILE A 55 -0.46 -3.59 -3.59
N GLY A 56 -0.12 -2.47 -3.02
CA GLY A 56 -0.34 -1.14 -3.57
C GLY A 56 0.37 -0.09 -2.73
N LEU A 57 -0.10 1.16 -2.79
CA LEU A 57 0.45 2.25 -2.02
C LEU A 57 -0.36 2.48 -0.74
N ALA A 58 0.29 2.36 0.41
CA ALA A 58 -0.31 2.68 1.70
C ALA A 58 0.00 4.14 2.05
N VAL A 59 -1.04 4.93 2.28
CA VAL A 59 -0.92 6.35 2.61
C VAL A 59 -1.37 6.56 4.05
N ASP A 60 -0.51 7.13 4.87
CA ASP A 60 -0.79 7.44 6.27
C ASP A 60 -0.68 8.94 6.50
N GLU A 61 -1.79 9.64 6.32
CA GLU A 61 -1.86 11.09 6.52
C GLU A 61 -2.03 11.48 7.97
N ASP A 62 -2.34 10.51 8.85
CA ASP A 62 -2.54 10.78 10.27
C ASP A 62 -1.23 10.80 11.04
N SER A 63 -0.36 9.82 10.82
CA SER A 63 0.89 9.72 11.57
C SER A 63 2.14 10.04 10.74
N GLN A 64 2.08 9.97 9.43
CA GLN A 64 3.22 10.24 8.55
C GLN A 64 2.86 11.10 7.33
N PRO A 65 2.13 12.21 7.50
CA PRO A 65 1.71 13.03 6.35
C PRO A 65 2.89 13.60 5.57
N GLU A 66 4.02 13.84 6.23
CA GLU A 66 5.22 14.39 5.61
C GLU A 66 5.86 13.43 4.61
N LEU A 67 5.58 12.14 4.72
CA LEU A 67 6.14 11.13 3.82
C LEU A 67 5.30 10.88 2.58
N THR A 68 4.04 11.33 2.59
CA THR A 68 3.11 11.06 1.48
C THR A 68 3.58 11.59 0.14
N PRO A 69 4.07 12.84 0.01
CA PRO A 69 4.52 13.32 -1.31
C PRO A 69 5.62 12.47 -1.93
N GLY A 70 6.61 12.07 -1.13
CA GLY A 70 7.70 11.22 -1.62
C GLY A 70 7.22 9.83 -2.00
N ARG A 71 6.33 9.25 -1.20
CA ARG A 71 5.76 7.93 -1.46
C ARG A 71 4.96 7.91 -2.75
N VAL A 72 4.15 8.94 -2.98
CA VAL A 72 3.37 9.05 -4.22
C VAL A 72 4.29 9.20 -5.42
N LYS A 73 5.33 10.03 -5.31
CA LYS A 73 6.27 10.26 -6.40
C LYS A 73 7.00 8.97 -6.79
N GLU A 74 7.47 8.23 -5.81
CA GLU A 74 8.15 6.96 -6.06
C GLU A 74 7.20 5.93 -6.65
N TRP A 75 5.96 5.89 -6.19
CA TRP A 75 4.96 4.97 -6.69
C TRP A 75 4.62 5.25 -8.16
N VAL A 76 4.48 6.53 -8.51
CA VAL A 76 4.23 6.91 -9.90
C VAL A 76 5.39 6.45 -10.79
N ALA A 77 6.62 6.58 -10.32
CA ALA A 77 7.79 6.10 -11.06
C ALA A 77 7.75 4.58 -11.28
N ILE A 78 7.33 3.83 -10.26
CA ILE A 78 7.15 2.38 -10.36
C ILE A 78 6.07 2.05 -11.39
N LEU A 79 4.94 2.74 -11.32
CA LEU A 79 3.82 2.50 -12.24
C LEU A 79 4.21 2.77 -13.69
N LYS A 80 4.99 3.80 -13.94
CA LYS A 80 5.47 4.11 -15.28
C LYS A 80 6.28 2.98 -15.89
N LYS A 81 7.02 2.26 -15.06
CA LYS A 81 7.81 1.11 -15.53
C LYS A 81 6.95 -0.13 -15.73
N GLU A 82 5.96 -0.33 -14.87
CA GLU A 82 5.15 -1.55 -14.87
C GLU A 82 4.02 -1.54 -15.90
N PHE A 83 3.63 -0.37 -16.38
CA PHE A 83 2.59 -0.24 -17.41
C PHE A 83 3.14 -0.16 -18.83
N ILE A 84 4.42 -0.24 -19.02
CA ILE A 84 5.05 -0.21 -20.35
C ILE A 84 4.97 -1.57 -21.05
#